data_9ca67bda2e8d1ffe492cc8d9e9f2494c
#
_entry.id   9ca67bda2e8d1ffe492cc8d9e9f2494c
#
_cell.length_a   1.000
_cell.length_b   1.000
_cell.length_c   1.000
_cell.angle_alpha   90.00
_cell.angle_beta   90.00
_cell.angle_gamma   90.00
#
_symmetry.space_group_name_H-M   'P 1'
#
loop_
_entity.id
_entity.type
_entity.pdbx_description
1 polymer ?
#
loop_
_entity_poly.entity_id
_entity_poly.type
_entity_poly.pdbx_seq_one_letter_code
_entity_poly.pdbx_strand_id
1 'polypeptide(L)'
;MYMVIAILYALVQLTLMMYLMELKDWLNSINVTKKNLIDEDPSIEKDYPPYIINRCFSGHLDAIMFANEMNMYSFLPKKMQYDFFINILRTKKRFSPWLRKDTIKDIDHVKRYYGYSNEKAKQALTILSKEQLAFIKSKFETGGTK
;
A
#
# COMPACT_ATOMS: atom_id res chain seq x y z
N MET A 1 -34.13 25.98 6.82
CA MET A 1 -34.28 24.60 6.36
C MET A 1 -32.98 24.03 5.81
N TYR A 2 -32.26 24.69 4.90
CA TYR A 2 -30.97 24.23 4.34
C TYR A 2 -29.83 24.06 5.37
N MET A 3 -29.77 24.91 6.39
CA MET A 3 -28.72 24.85 7.43
C MET A 3 -28.84 23.60 8.31
N VAL A 4 -30.07 23.17 8.64
CA VAL A 4 -30.35 21.97 9.43
C VAL A 4 -29.96 20.69 8.64
N ILE A 5 -30.23 20.68 7.34
CA ILE A 5 -29.86 19.56 6.44
C ILE A 5 -28.34 19.47 6.32
N ALA A 6 -27.63 20.59 6.21
CA ALA A 6 -26.16 20.61 6.15
C ALA A 6 -25.52 20.13 7.46
N ILE A 7 -26.08 20.50 8.61
CA ILE A 7 -25.61 20.04 9.93
C ILE A 7 -25.86 18.54 10.11
N LEU A 8 -27.04 18.04 9.70
CA LEU A 8 -27.36 16.61 9.73
C LEU A 8 -26.43 15.82 8.80
N TYR A 9 -26.15 16.35 7.61
CA TYR A 9 -25.21 15.71 6.67
C TYR A 9 -23.79 15.67 7.22
N ALA A 10 -23.31 16.75 7.84
CA ALA A 10 -22.00 16.81 8.49
C ALA A 10 -21.92 15.87 9.69
N LEU A 11 -22.97 15.76 10.49
CA LEU A 11 -23.05 14.81 11.61
C LEU A 11 -23.05 13.36 11.13
N VAL A 12 -23.76 13.05 10.06
CA VAL A 12 -23.75 11.71 9.43
C VAL A 12 -22.38 11.38 8.86
N GLN A 13 -21.70 12.33 8.22
CA GLN A 13 -20.33 12.15 7.74
C GLN A 13 -19.32 11.97 8.89
N LEU A 14 -19.47 12.72 9.98
CA LEU A 14 -18.63 12.58 11.20
C LEU A 14 -18.87 11.23 11.88
N THR A 15 -20.13 10.77 11.98
CA THR A 15 -20.44 9.44 12.54
C THR A 15 -19.96 8.31 11.62
N LEU A 16 -20.06 8.45 10.29
CA LEU A 16 -19.47 7.50 9.34
C LEU A 16 -17.94 7.48 9.44
N MET A 17 -17.30 8.61 9.64
CA MET A 17 -15.85 8.72 9.83
C MET A 17 -15.38 8.12 11.16
N MET A 18 -16.18 8.20 12.20
CA MET A 18 -15.94 7.55 13.50
C MET A 18 -16.18 6.03 13.46
N TYR A 19 -17.00 5.54 12.52
CA TYR A 19 -17.36 4.12 12.38
C TYR A 19 -16.44 3.34 11.42
N LEU A 20 -15.62 4.03 10.62
CA LEU A 20 -14.63 3.40 9.75
C LEU A 20 -13.39 3.06 10.57
N MET A 21 -13.25 1.80 10.95
CA MET A 21 -12.00 1.28 11.50
C MET A 21 -10.86 1.58 10.53
N GLU A 22 -9.92 2.39 10.98
CA GLU A 22 -8.76 2.71 10.17
C GLU A 22 -7.80 1.52 10.08
N LEU A 23 -7.10 1.39 8.97
CA LEU A 23 -6.05 0.38 8.79
C LEU A 23 -5.04 0.38 9.95
N LYS A 24 -4.77 1.55 10.51
CA LYS A 24 -3.90 1.73 11.66
C LYS A 24 -4.38 0.98 12.90
N ASP A 25 -5.69 0.93 13.14
CA ASP A 25 -6.27 0.26 14.30
C ASP A 25 -6.12 -1.25 14.19
N TRP A 26 -6.37 -1.81 12.99
CA TRP A 26 -6.12 -3.21 12.70
C TRP A 26 -4.65 -3.59 12.89
N LEU A 27 -3.73 -2.80 12.34
CA LEU A 27 -2.29 -3.05 12.49
C LEU A 27 -1.83 -2.89 13.94
N ASN A 28 -2.37 -1.93 14.68
CA ASN A 28 -2.04 -1.72 16.09
C ASN A 28 -2.55 -2.87 16.96
N SER A 29 -3.76 -3.36 16.70
CA SER A 29 -4.32 -4.50 17.43
C SER A 29 -3.46 -5.76 17.21
N ILE A 30 -3.07 -6.06 15.99
CA ILE A 30 -2.24 -7.23 15.67
C ILE A 30 -0.81 -7.07 16.22
N ASN A 31 -0.21 -5.90 16.11
CA ASN A 31 1.20 -5.69 16.42
C ASN A 31 1.48 -5.37 17.89
N VAL A 32 0.58 -4.66 18.57
CA VAL A 32 0.88 -4.06 19.86
C VAL A 32 -0.10 -4.50 20.94
N THR A 33 -1.38 -4.16 20.81
CA THR A 33 -2.36 -4.34 21.89
C THR A 33 -2.80 -5.79 22.07
N LYS A 34 -2.78 -6.58 21.01
CA LYS A 34 -3.28 -7.96 21.00
C LYS A 34 -4.75 -8.11 21.42
N LYS A 35 -5.50 -7.02 21.35
CA LYS A 35 -6.95 -7.04 21.57
C LYS A 35 -7.64 -7.48 20.30
N ASN A 36 -8.54 -8.45 20.40
CA ASN A 36 -9.33 -8.89 19.27
C ASN A 36 -10.52 -7.96 19.07
N LEU A 37 -10.40 -7.08 18.08
CA LEU A 37 -11.41 -6.06 17.80
C LEU A 37 -12.71 -6.66 17.26
N ILE A 38 -12.64 -7.78 16.53
CA ILE A 38 -13.82 -8.47 15.99
C ILE A 38 -14.59 -9.20 17.10
N ASP A 39 -13.90 -9.69 18.14
CA ASP A 39 -14.57 -10.28 19.30
C ASP A 39 -15.27 -9.23 20.16
N GLU A 40 -14.73 -7.99 20.20
CA GLU A 40 -15.36 -6.86 20.87
C GLU A 40 -16.60 -6.35 20.10
N ASP A 41 -16.50 -6.26 18.78
CA ASP A 41 -17.60 -5.86 17.90
C ASP A 41 -17.59 -6.67 16.59
N PRO A 42 -18.42 -7.73 16.48
CA PRO A 42 -18.50 -8.56 15.29
C PRO A 42 -18.94 -7.82 14.01
N SER A 43 -19.59 -6.67 14.14
CA SER A 43 -20.08 -5.89 12.98
C SER A 43 -18.95 -5.34 12.10
N ILE A 44 -17.75 -5.16 12.67
CA ILE A 44 -16.59 -4.60 11.97
C ILE A 44 -15.83 -5.63 11.12
N GLU A 45 -16.16 -6.92 11.20
CA GLU A 45 -15.49 -7.96 10.39
C GLU A 45 -15.50 -7.63 8.90
N LYS A 46 -16.60 -7.06 8.40
CA LYS A 46 -16.74 -6.65 7.00
C LYS A 46 -15.70 -5.62 6.56
N ASP A 47 -15.23 -4.79 7.50
CA ASP A 47 -14.30 -3.69 7.23
C ASP A 47 -12.82 -4.13 7.29
N TYR A 48 -12.55 -5.34 7.78
CA TYR A 48 -11.19 -5.90 7.77
C TYR A 48 -10.67 -6.06 6.33
N PRO A 49 -9.51 -5.46 5.99
CA PRO A 49 -8.92 -5.50 4.66
C PRO A 49 -7.80 -6.55 4.55
N PRO A 50 -8.10 -7.84 4.29
CA PRO A 50 -7.10 -8.92 4.35
C PRO A 50 -5.89 -8.69 3.44
N TYR A 51 -6.15 -8.28 2.18
CA TYR A 51 -5.08 -8.05 1.20
C TYR A 51 -4.09 -6.97 1.66
N ILE A 52 -4.62 -5.85 2.20
CA ILE A 52 -3.78 -4.74 2.63
C ILE A 52 -2.96 -5.13 3.86
N ILE A 53 -3.57 -5.87 4.81
CA ILE A 53 -2.90 -6.39 6.00
C ILE A 53 -1.77 -7.35 5.60
N ASN A 54 -2.04 -8.32 4.72
CA ASN A 54 -1.03 -9.25 4.20
C ASN A 54 0.12 -8.47 3.53
N ARG A 55 -0.22 -7.44 2.75
CA ARG A 55 0.78 -6.59 2.10
C ARG A 55 1.65 -5.84 3.10
N CYS A 56 1.07 -5.31 4.18
CA CYS A 56 1.83 -4.65 5.24
C CYS A 56 2.79 -5.63 5.93
N PHE A 57 2.36 -6.85 6.22
CA PHE A 57 3.21 -7.84 6.88
C PHE A 57 4.26 -8.47 5.96
N SER A 58 4.01 -8.53 4.66
CA SER A 58 4.99 -9.06 3.69
C SER A 58 6.29 -8.27 3.62
N GLY A 59 6.32 -7.03 4.12
CA GLY A 59 7.52 -6.21 4.21
C GLY A 59 8.42 -6.50 5.43
N HIS A 60 8.06 -7.47 6.27
CA HIS A 60 8.80 -7.79 7.51
C HIS A 60 9.30 -9.23 7.50
N LEU A 61 10.61 -9.43 7.74
CA LEU A 61 11.25 -10.75 7.75
C LEU A 61 10.60 -11.74 8.73
N ASP A 62 10.12 -11.24 9.86
CA ASP A 62 9.49 -12.05 10.90
C ASP A 62 7.99 -12.35 10.63
N ALA A 63 7.41 -11.76 9.60
CA ALA A 63 5.99 -11.93 9.27
C ALA A 63 5.73 -12.36 7.81
N ILE A 64 6.73 -12.29 6.93
CA ILE A 64 6.57 -12.56 5.50
C ILE A 64 6.03 -13.97 5.21
N MET A 65 6.50 -14.98 5.94
CA MET A 65 6.03 -16.36 5.74
C MET A 65 4.55 -16.51 6.12
N PHE A 66 4.13 -15.88 7.19
CA PHE A 66 2.73 -15.88 7.63
C PHE A 66 1.83 -15.09 6.69
N ALA A 67 2.31 -13.97 6.15
CA ALA A 67 1.59 -13.22 5.13
C ALA A 67 1.43 -14.03 3.84
N ASN A 68 2.45 -14.78 3.43
CA ASN A 68 2.37 -15.68 2.28
C ASN A 68 1.38 -16.82 2.52
N GLU A 69 1.38 -17.40 3.71
CA GLU A 69 0.40 -18.44 4.11
C GLU A 69 -1.03 -17.90 3.98
N MET A 70 -1.32 -16.73 4.54
CA MET A 70 -2.64 -16.12 4.44
C MET A 70 -3.03 -15.72 3.00
N ASN A 71 -2.07 -15.42 2.15
CA ASN A 71 -2.33 -15.19 0.73
C ASN A 71 -2.77 -16.47 0.00
N MET A 72 -2.20 -17.63 0.35
CA MET A 72 -2.63 -18.93 -0.18
C MET A 72 -4.03 -19.31 0.28
N TYR A 73 -4.39 -18.95 1.51
CA TYR A 73 -5.70 -19.20 2.10
C TYR A 73 -6.63 -17.98 2.10
N SER A 74 -6.57 -17.17 1.04
CA SER A 74 -7.35 -15.92 0.90
C SER A 74 -8.88 -16.14 0.90
N PHE A 75 -9.34 -17.37 0.70
CA PHE A 75 -10.76 -17.77 0.76
C PHE A 75 -11.31 -17.93 2.18
N LEU A 76 -10.46 -17.92 3.20
CA LEU A 76 -10.90 -18.02 4.60
C LEU A 76 -11.72 -16.79 5.03
N PRO A 77 -12.67 -16.96 5.97
CA PRO A 77 -13.38 -15.82 6.56
C PRO A 77 -12.42 -14.76 7.11
N LYS A 78 -12.81 -13.50 7.01
CA LYS A 78 -11.97 -12.37 7.45
C LYS A 78 -11.56 -12.48 8.92
N LYS A 79 -12.48 -12.92 9.79
CA LYS A 79 -12.19 -13.16 11.19
C LYS A 79 -11.07 -14.20 11.38
N MET A 80 -11.08 -15.31 10.65
CA MET A 80 -10.04 -16.33 10.77
C MET A 80 -8.66 -15.81 10.34
N GLN A 81 -8.61 -15.01 9.26
CA GLN A 81 -7.36 -14.39 8.82
C GLN A 81 -6.82 -13.40 9.85
N TYR A 82 -7.71 -12.62 10.47
CA TYR A 82 -7.35 -11.70 11.54
C TYR A 82 -6.87 -12.42 12.80
N ASP A 83 -7.60 -13.42 13.25
CA ASP A 83 -7.25 -14.24 14.41
C ASP A 83 -5.90 -14.93 14.22
N PHE A 84 -5.60 -15.40 13.02
CA PHE A 84 -4.31 -15.99 12.69
C PHE A 84 -3.17 -15.02 12.99
N PHE A 85 -3.24 -13.78 12.50
CA PHE A 85 -2.17 -12.80 12.73
C PHE A 85 -2.05 -12.37 14.19
N ILE A 86 -3.17 -12.18 14.88
CA ILE A 86 -3.14 -11.82 16.30
C ILE A 86 -2.41 -12.88 17.13
N ASN A 87 -2.67 -14.16 16.85
CA ASN A 87 -2.15 -15.25 17.65
C ASN A 87 -0.70 -15.62 17.28
N ILE A 88 -0.34 -15.57 15.98
CA ILE A 88 0.96 -16.05 15.52
C ILE A 88 2.07 -15.00 15.63
N LEU A 89 1.75 -13.73 15.42
CA LEU A 89 2.75 -12.66 15.46
C LEU A 89 3.05 -12.25 16.90
N ARG A 90 4.32 -12.11 17.22
CA ARG A 90 4.76 -11.56 18.50
C ARG A 90 4.51 -10.05 18.56
N THR A 91 4.30 -9.52 19.78
CA THR A 91 4.18 -8.07 20.00
C THR A 91 5.44 -7.35 19.54
N LYS A 92 5.30 -6.50 18.52
CA LYS A 92 6.39 -5.73 17.95
C LYS A 92 5.83 -4.58 17.12
N LYS A 93 6.39 -3.38 17.26
CA LYS A 93 6.09 -2.29 16.31
C LYS A 93 6.70 -2.62 14.95
N ARG A 94 5.85 -2.72 13.92
CA ARG A 94 6.24 -2.97 12.53
C ARG A 94 5.82 -1.79 11.69
N PHE A 95 6.77 -1.21 10.98
CA PHE A 95 6.52 -0.16 10.02
C PHE A 95 7.10 -0.60 8.69
N SER A 96 6.23 -0.88 7.72
CA SER A 96 6.63 -1.18 6.35
C SER A 96 6.29 0.01 5.48
N PRO A 97 7.27 0.76 4.98
CA PRO A 97 7.00 1.76 3.98
C PRO A 97 6.45 1.07 2.73
N TRP A 98 5.38 1.62 2.17
CA TRP A 98 4.93 1.19 0.86
C TRP A 98 6.07 1.41 -0.13
N LEU A 99 6.38 0.38 -0.90
CA LEU A 99 7.30 0.52 -2.02
C LEU A 99 6.72 1.60 -2.95
N ARG A 100 7.28 2.78 -2.85
CA ARG A 100 6.96 3.85 -3.80
C ARG A 100 7.44 3.38 -5.16
N LYS A 101 6.65 3.66 -6.19
CA LYS A 101 7.12 3.50 -7.56
C LYS A 101 8.37 4.36 -7.70
N ASP A 102 9.53 3.71 -7.86
CA ASP A 102 10.78 4.42 -8.13
C ASP A 102 10.59 5.20 -9.42
N THR A 103 10.34 6.49 -9.28
CA THR A 103 10.37 7.42 -10.41
C THR A 103 11.85 7.73 -10.67
N ILE A 104 12.53 6.78 -11.30
CA ILE A 104 13.89 7.04 -11.74
C ILE A 104 13.78 8.04 -12.88
N LYS A 105 14.29 9.25 -12.65
CA LYS A 105 14.34 10.27 -13.67
C LYS A 105 14.98 9.68 -14.92
N ASP A 106 14.40 9.99 -16.06
CA ASP A 106 14.94 9.66 -17.38
C ASP A 106 14.84 8.19 -17.82
N ILE A 107 14.30 7.28 -16.99
CA ILE A 107 14.12 5.88 -17.36
C ILE A 107 13.23 5.74 -18.61
N ASP A 108 12.19 6.54 -18.73
CA ASP A 108 11.25 6.47 -19.85
C ASP A 108 11.90 6.91 -21.16
N HIS A 109 12.82 7.87 -21.13
CA HIS A 109 13.59 8.29 -22.31
C HIS A 109 14.51 7.16 -22.78
N VAL A 110 15.21 6.50 -21.86
CA VAL A 110 16.11 5.38 -22.18
C VAL A 110 15.32 4.18 -22.70
N LYS A 111 14.18 3.85 -22.07
CA LYS A 111 13.29 2.80 -22.56
C LYS A 111 12.81 3.05 -23.98
N ARG A 112 12.35 4.27 -24.23
CA ARG A 112 11.80 4.66 -25.52
C ARG A 112 12.87 4.66 -26.62
N TYR A 113 14.10 5.09 -26.27
CA TYR A 113 15.20 5.18 -27.22
C TYR A 113 15.77 3.81 -27.63
N TYR A 114 15.96 2.92 -26.65
CA TYR A 114 16.57 1.60 -26.86
C TYR A 114 15.57 0.44 -26.93
N GLY A 115 14.29 0.67 -26.65
CA GLY A 115 13.29 -0.40 -26.55
C GLY A 115 13.51 -1.34 -25.34
N TYR A 116 14.15 -0.86 -24.27
CA TYR A 116 14.51 -1.68 -23.13
C TYR A 116 13.37 -1.92 -22.15
N SER A 117 13.43 -3.07 -21.44
CA SER A 117 12.62 -3.30 -20.24
C SER A 117 13.02 -2.35 -19.11
N ASN A 118 12.19 -2.23 -18.07
CA ASN A 118 12.50 -1.39 -16.90
C ASN A 118 13.86 -1.71 -16.26
N GLU A 119 14.17 -3.01 -16.13
CA GLU A 119 15.42 -3.46 -15.52
C GLU A 119 16.65 -3.11 -16.36
N LYS A 120 16.59 -3.38 -17.66
CA LYS A 120 17.67 -3.03 -18.59
C LYS A 120 17.86 -1.52 -18.69
N ALA A 121 16.77 -0.73 -18.68
CA ALA A 121 16.85 0.72 -18.69
C ALA A 121 17.48 1.29 -17.39
N LYS A 122 17.20 0.70 -16.25
CA LYS A 122 17.87 1.04 -14.98
C LYS A 122 19.37 0.78 -15.05
N GLN A 123 19.77 -0.39 -15.55
CA GLN A 123 21.19 -0.73 -15.72
C GLN A 123 21.87 0.19 -16.74
N ALA A 124 21.22 0.50 -17.85
CA ALA A 124 21.75 1.43 -18.85
C ALA A 124 21.98 2.83 -18.28
N LEU A 125 21.07 3.32 -17.42
CA LEU A 125 21.22 4.62 -16.76
C LEU A 125 22.45 4.72 -15.85
N THR A 126 22.93 3.63 -15.29
CA THR A 126 24.17 3.62 -14.48
C THR A 126 25.44 3.76 -15.31
N ILE A 127 25.36 3.44 -16.61
CA ILE A 127 26.51 3.41 -17.55
C ILE A 127 26.51 4.66 -18.43
N LEU A 128 25.34 5.23 -18.72
CA LEU A 128 25.21 6.37 -19.62
C LEU A 128 25.79 7.65 -18.99
N SER A 129 26.61 8.36 -19.78
CA SER A 129 27.11 9.70 -19.39
C SER A 129 25.98 10.73 -19.46
N LYS A 130 26.18 11.87 -18.76
CA LYS A 130 25.23 12.99 -18.78
C LYS A 130 25.01 13.52 -20.19
N GLU A 131 26.04 13.55 -21.02
CA GLU A 131 26.00 14.01 -22.41
C GLU A 131 25.18 13.05 -23.29
N GLN A 132 25.39 11.76 -23.13
CA GLN A 132 24.59 10.75 -23.84
C GLN A 132 23.12 10.81 -23.43
N LEU A 133 22.84 11.03 -22.15
CA LEU A 133 21.48 11.19 -21.67
C LEU A 133 20.80 12.45 -22.21
N ALA A 134 21.53 13.56 -22.28
CA ALA A 134 21.05 14.79 -22.90
C ALA A 134 20.76 14.61 -24.39
N PHE A 135 21.63 13.88 -25.12
CA PHE A 135 21.39 13.52 -26.51
C PHE A 135 20.12 12.68 -26.69
N ILE A 136 19.91 11.67 -25.84
CA ILE A 136 18.70 10.84 -25.88
C ILE A 136 17.45 11.70 -25.64
N LYS A 137 17.47 12.60 -24.67
CA LYS A 137 16.36 13.51 -24.39
C LYS A 137 16.05 14.42 -25.59
N SER A 138 17.08 15.02 -26.22
CA SER A 138 16.90 15.92 -27.36
C SER A 138 16.20 15.24 -28.55
N LYS A 139 16.30 13.91 -28.67
CA LYS A 139 15.60 13.16 -29.73
C LYS A 139 14.07 13.09 -29.53
N PHE A 140 13.60 13.33 -28.32
CA PHE A 140 12.18 13.29 -27.97
C PHE A 140 11.59 14.67 -27.69
N GLU A 141 12.43 15.70 -27.61
CA GLU A 141 11.99 17.09 -27.59
C GLU A 141 11.58 17.49 -29.02
N THR A 142 10.39 17.05 -29.42
CA THR A 142 9.73 17.60 -30.61
C THR A 142 9.27 19.01 -30.25
N GLY A 143 10.06 19.99 -30.66
CA GLY A 143 9.70 21.42 -30.52
C GLY A 143 8.36 21.66 -31.17
N GLY A 144 7.32 21.77 -30.36
CA GLY A 144 6.06 22.36 -30.78
C GLY A 144 6.26 23.86 -30.81
N THR A 145 6.49 24.42 -31.96
CA THR A 145 6.26 25.85 -32.22
C THR A 145 4.78 26.12 -31.96
N LYS A 146 4.48 26.97 -30.95
CA LYS A 146 3.18 27.60 -30.80
C LYS A 146 2.97 28.59 -31.96
#